data_67ddd67d6957bc941d6ce19d4b64f2fc
#
_entry.id   67ddd67d6957bc941d6ce19d4b64f2fc
#
_cell.length_a   1.000
_cell.length_b   1.000
_cell.length_c   1.000
_cell.angle_alpha   90.00
_cell.angle_beta   90.00
_cell.angle_gamma   90.00
#
_symmetry.space_group_name_H-M   'P 1'
#
loop_
_entity.id
_entity.type
_entity.pdbx_description
1 polymer ?
#
loop_
_entity_poly.entity_id
_entity_poly.type
_entity_poly.pdbx_seq_one_letter_code
_entity_poly.pdbx_strand_id
1 'polypeptide(L)'
;MSFPKVSKDNKGKKDAVKVQFLADSLEIVLDKEKCTGCCACVRACPKEAFSRYQPEGPKELFGKQIIYKKKKYQVPFIYDPLDCSYCGLCTFICPFDALRLKVNGEEVPPEKLKLVQEKAVPQLDYKNVKLEDGREVKVYTKGSLTIDVNMCNTGCYNCAEICPSGAISMKPDIVTKKRGEYEQELEIEIEESKCLYCGACHEACPTGALKLTIDEVCYSGEYNSPFWDEAIERLKISPDDTSA
;
A
#
# COMPACT_ATOMS: atom_id res chain seq x y z
N MET A 1 -10.30 28.63 22.97
CA MET A 1 -9.62 27.49 22.33
C MET A 1 -10.31 27.22 21.01
N SER A 2 -9.58 27.25 19.92
CA SER A 2 -10.13 26.94 18.57
C SER A 2 -10.26 25.42 18.34
N PHE A 3 -11.37 25.00 17.79
CA PHE A 3 -11.56 23.62 17.28
C PHE A 3 -11.59 23.63 15.74
N PRO A 4 -11.22 22.52 15.06
CA PRO A 4 -10.78 21.24 15.64
C PRO A 4 -9.33 21.31 16.16
N LYS A 5 -8.99 20.45 17.15
CA LYS A 5 -7.61 20.21 17.54
C LYS A 5 -7.05 19.03 16.78
N VAL A 6 -5.87 19.19 16.22
CA VAL A 6 -5.19 18.13 15.47
C VAL A 6 -3.95 17.65 16.20
N SER A 7 -3.64 16.39 16.09
CA SER A 7 -2.40 15.82 16.61
C SER A 7 -1.89 14.72 15.68
N LYS A 8 -0.56 14.55 15.67
CA LYS A 8 0.13 13.49 14.99
C LYS A 8 1.05 12.79 15.98
N ASP A 9 1.00 11.48 16.01
CA ASP A 9 1.98 10.66 16.71
C ASP A 9 2.71 9.79 15.68
N ASN A 10 4.01 9.98 15.59
CA ASN A 10 4.87 9.33 14.63
C ASN A 10 5.99 8.55 15.31
N LYS A 11 5.77 8.12 16.53
CA LYS A 11 6.77 7.43 17.34
C LYS A 11 6.62 5.91 17.26
N GLY A 12 7.75 5.23 17.15
CA GLY A 12 7.82 3.78 17.21
C GLY A 12 7.20 3.07 16.00
N LYS A 13 6.47 1.97 16.23
CA LYS A 13 5.94 1.05 15.22
C LYS A 13 4.63 1.52 14.58
N LYS A 14 3.98 2.50 15.17
CA LYS A 14 2.70 3.03 14.70
C LYS A 14 2.79 4.51 14.42
N ASP A 15 2.11 4.93 13.38
CA ASP A 15 1.83 6.34 13.10
C ASP A 15 0.34 6.58 13.31
N ALA A 16 -0.02 7.70 13.89
CA ALA A 16 -1.40 8.07 14.13
C ALA A 16 -1.64 9.55 13.80
N VAL A 17 -2.78 9.82 13.17
CA VAL A 17 -3.30 11.17 12.97
C VAL A 17 -4.67 11.26 13.61
N LYS A 18 -4.89 12.30 14.40
CA LYS A 18 -6.12 12.49 15.16
C LYS A 18 -6.65 13.90 15.00
N VAL A 19 -7.96 13.99 14.83
CA VAL A 19 -8.72 15.23 14.93
C VAL A 19 -9.69 15.13 16.10
N GLN A 20 -9.74 16.19 16.91
CA GLN A 20 -10.63 16.30 18.06
C GLN A 20 -11.61 17.45 17.82
N PHE A 21 -12.88 17.12 17.79
CA PHE A 21 -13.99 18.06 17.81
C PHE A 21 -14.50 18.27 19.27
N LEU A 22 -15.55 19.04 19.43
CA LEU A 22 -16.13 19.30 20.76
C LEU A 22 -16.65 18.01 21.43
N ALA A 23 -17.39 17.19 20.66
CA ALA A 23 -18.01 15.98 21.17
C ALA A 23 -17.25 14.72 20.79
N ASP A 24 -16.59 14.70 19.62
CA ASP A 24 -16.03 13.49 19.02
C ASP A 24 -14.55 13.63 18.73
N SER A 25 -13.86 12.51 18.72
CA SER A 25 -12.50 12.41 18.22
C SER A 25 -12.41 11.29 17.18
N LEU A 26 -11.69 11.56 16.08
CA LEU A 26 -11.45 10.64 14.99
C LEU A 26 -9.95 10.44 14.85
N GLU A 27 -9.53 9.19 14.69
CA GLU A 27 -8.12 8.84 14.61
C GLU A 27 -7.89 7.75 13.56
N ILE A 28 -6.93 7.95 12.65
CA ILE A 28 -6.41 6.90 11.78
C ILE A 28 -5.05 6.47 12.33
N VAL A 29 -4.91 5.16 12.53
CA VAL A 29 -3.68 4.53 13.02
C VAL A 29 -3.13 3.63 11.93
N LEU A 30 -1.85 3.81 11.60
CA LEU A 30 -1.09 2.96 10.69
C LEU A 30 -0.11 2.10 11.50
N ASP A 31 -0.22 0.78 11.37
CA ASP A 31 0.76 -0.18 11.87
C ASP A 31 1.85 -0.39 10.81
N LYS A 32 3.04 0.15 11.10
CA LYS A 32 4.18 0.08 10.16
C LYS A 32 4.76 -1.32 9.98
N GLU A 33 4.55 -2.21 10.95
CA GLU A 33 5.03 -3.59 10.84
C GLU A 33 4.17 -4.43 9.90
N LYS A 34 2.89 -4.09 9.80
CA LYS A 34 1.95 -4.73 8.87
C LYS A 34 2.00 -4.13 7.47
N CYS A 35 2.29 -2.83 7.37
CA CYS A 35 2.27 -2.10 6.10
C CYS A 35 3.40 -2.56 5.18
N THR A 36 3.07 -2.89 3.93
CA THR A 36 4.04 -3.26 2.88
C THR A 36 4.34 -2.12 1.91
N GLY A 37 3.69 -0.97 2.07
CA GLY A 37 3.83 0.14 1.11
C GLY A 37 3.11 -0.09 -0.23
N CYS A 38 2.09 -0.93 -0.27
CA CYS A 38 1.33 -1.24 -1.49
C CYS A 38 0.52 -0.08 -2.08
N CYS A 39 0.38 1.01 -1.32
CA CYS A 39 -0.29 2.26 -1.71
C CYS A 39 -1.77 2.15 -2.14
N ALA A 40 -2.45 1.04 -1.88
CA ALA A 40 -3.90 0.95 -2.14
C ALA A 40 -4.68 2.09 -1.43
N CYS A 41 -4.30 2.42 -0.18
CA CYS A 41 -4.90 3.51 0.57
C CYS A 41 -4.62 4.90 -0.05
N VAL A 42 -3.48 5.08 -0.74
CA VAL A 42 -3.15 6.32 -1.46
C VAL A 42 -4.06 6.46 -2.67
N ARG A 43 -4.09 5.42 -3.52
CA ARG A 43 -4.88 5.41 -4.76
C ARG A 43 -6.38 5.59 -4.49
N ALA A 44 -6.94 4.83 -3.56
CA ALA A 44 -8.38 4.86 -3.31
C ALA A 44 -8.86 6.05 -2.49
N CYS A 45 -7.98 6.85 -1.89
CA CYS A 45 -8.39 7.95 -1.02
C CYS A 45 -9.12 9.05 -1.83
N PRO A 46 -10.42 9.32 -1.57
CA PRO A 46 -11.18 10.31 -2.33
C PRO A 46 -10.75 11.76 -2.01
N LYS A 47 -10.01 11.93 -0.91
CA LYS A 47 -9.48 13.22 -0.45
C LYS A 47 -7.99 13.36 -0.70
N GLU A 48 -7.34 12.35 -1.28
CA GLU A 48 -5.90 12.34 -1.53
C GLU A 48 -5.07 12.67 -0.28
N ALA A 49 -5.64 12.35 0.91
CA ALA A 49 -5.02 12.66 2.19
C ALA A 49 -3.77 11.84 2.48
N PHE A 50 -3.62 10.68 1.83
CA PHE A 50 -2.41 9.87 1.92
C PHE A 50 -1.41 10.29 0.87
N SER A 51 -0.17 10.49 1.29
CA SER A 51 0.94 10.77 0.38
C SER A 51 2.16 9.97 0.79
N ARG A 52 2.99 9.63 -0.18
CA ARG A 52 4.35 9.13 0.04
C ARG A 52 5.34 10.27 0.25
N TYR A 53 5.01 11.46 -0.22
CA TYR A 53 5.85 12.63 -0.21
C TYR A 53 5.48 13.55 0.95
N GLN A 54 6.49 14.13 1.60
CA GLN A 54 6.28 15.27 2.46
C GLN A 54 6.34 16.53 1.57
N PRO A 55 5.27 17.32 1.48
CA PRO A 55 5.23 18.49 0.59
C PRO A 55 6.34 19.52 0.83
N GLU A 56 6.87 19.57 2.04
CA GLU A 56 7.88 20.55 2.46
C GLU A 56 9.29 19.95 2.62
N GLY A 57 9.47 18.68 2.29
CA GLY A 57 10.78 18.01 2.36
C GLY A 57 11.54 18.06 1.05
N PRO A 58 12.88 17.84 1.06
CA PRO A 58 13.61 17.59 -0.16
C PRO A 58 12.94 16.43 -0.92
N LYS A 59 12.86 16.52 -2.25
CA LYS A 59 12.25 15.49 -3.11
C LYS A 59 12.84 14.08 -2.90
N GLU A 60 13.97 13.99 -2.22
CA GLU A 60 14.68 12.77 -1.86
C GLU A 60 14.16 12.12 -0.56
N LEU A 61 13.38 12.83 0.24
CA LEU A 61 12.76 12.31 1.46
C LEU A 61 11.31 11.87 1.17
N PHE A 62 11.19 10.84 0.38
CA PHE A 62 9.95 10.14 0.13
C PHE A 62 9.48 9.48 1.42
N GLY A 63 8.32 9.84 1.90
CA GLY A 63 7.64 9.24 3.03
C GLY A 63 8.56 8.80 4.18
N LYS A 64 8.05 8.39 5.29
CA LYS A 64 8.90 7.79 6.30
C LYS A 64 9.43 6.47 5.81
N GLN A 65 10.75 6.35 5.67
CA GLN A 65 11.36 5.05 5.46
C GLN A 65 11.12 4.19 6.72
N ILE A 66 10.46 3.07 6.55
CA ILE A 66 10.44 2.03 7.57
C ILE A 66 11.62 1.13 7.35
N ILE A 67 12.34 0.84 8.42
CA ILE A 67 13.32 -0.24 8.46
C ILE A 67 12.65 -1.38 9.24
N TYR A 68 12.15 -2.39 8.51
CA TYR A 68 11.62 -3.59 9.10
C TYR A 68 12.47 -4.78 8.70
N LYS A 69 12.96 -5.55 9.68
CA LYS A 69 13.87 -6.70 9.45
C LYS A 69 15.03 -6.37 8.49
N LYS A 70 15.64 -5.18 8.62
CA LYS A 70 16.68 -4.62 7.74
C LYS A 70 16.23 -4.18 6.34
N LYS A 71 14.95 -4.27 6.03
CA LYS A 71 14.37 -3.78 4.77
C LYS A 71 13.90 -2.34 4.93
N LYS A 72 14.11 -1.53 3.90
CA LYS A 72 13.64 -0.14 3.85
C LYS A 72 12.42 -0.07 2.97
N TYR A 73 11.29 0.38 3.49
CA TYR A 73 10.10 0.66 2.67
C TYR A 73 9.62 2.07 2.89
N GLN A 74 8.92 2.55 1.89
CA GLN A 74 8.13 3.76 1.99
C GLN A 74 6.73 3.39 2.45
N VAL A 75 6.24 4.06 3.48
CA VAL A 75 4.86 3.91 3.92
C VAL A 75 4.07 5.16 3.57
N PRO A 76 2.83 5.00 3.15
CA PRO A 76 1.94 6.13 2.97
C PRO A 76 1.69 6.82 4.32
N PHE A 77 1.54 8.13 4.28
CA PHE A 77 1.35 8.96 5.46
C PHE A 77 0.30 10.03 5.19
N ILE A 78 -0.53 10.33 6.20
CA ILE A 78 -1.43 11.47 6.17
C ILE A 78 -0.64 12.69 6.64
N TYR A 79 -0.42 13.64 5.72
CA TYR A 79 0.36 14.83 6.02
C TYR A 79 -0.41 15.82 6.86
N ASP A 80 -1.59 16.23 6.43
CA ASP A 80 -2.49 17.07 7.24
C ASP A 80 -3.70 16.25 7.72
N PRO A 81 -3.90 16.12 9.04
CA PRO A 81 -5.08 15.46 9.58
C PRO A 81 -6.41 16.08 9.13
N LEU A 82 -6.43 17.34 8.71
CA LEU A 82 -7.63 18.02 8.23
C LEU A 82 -7.98 17.67 6.78
N ASP A 83 -7.04 17.16 5.99
CA ASP A 83 -7.30 16.66 4.63
C ASP A 83 -8.10 15.35 4.66
N CYS A 84 -8.00 14.62 5.77
CA CYS A 84 -8.68 13.34 5.93
C CYS A 84 -10.14 13.53 6.35
N SER A 85 -11.07 12.90 5.60
CA SER A 85 -12.49 12.84 5.97
C SER A 85 -12.81 11.77 7.02
N TYR A 86 -11.84 10.96 7.42
CA TYR A 86 -12.02 9.83 8.36
C TYR A 86 -13.15 8.86 7.95
N CYS A 87 -13.40 8.72 6.66
CA CYS A 87 -14.46 7.84 6.13
C CYS A 87 -14.20 6.35 6.38
N GLY A 88 -12.96 5.94 6.62
CA GLY A 88 -12.57 4.56 6.88
C GLY A 88 -12.34 3.72 5.62
N LEU A 89 -12.47 4.25 4.40
CA LEU A 89 -12.22 3.48 3.17
C LEU A 89 -10.85 2.82 3.16
N CYS A 90 -9.81 3.54 3.58
CA CYS A 90 -8.45 3.03 3.66
C CYS A 90 -8.31 1.83 4.61
N THR A 91 -9.12 1.76 5.67
CA THR A 91 -9.14 0.61 6.60
C THR A 91 -9.90 -0.56 6.00
N PHE A 92 -10.97 -0.28 5.25
CA PHE A 92 -11.80 -1.28 4.58
C PHE A 92 -11.03 -2.03 3.49
N ILE A 93 -10.29 -1.30 2.65
CA ILE A 93 -9.55 -1.86 1.51
C ILE A 93 -8.14 -2.35 1.85
N CYS A 94 -7.62 -2.12 3.07
CA CYS A 94 -6.25 -2.50 3.39
C CYS A 94 -6.08 -4.02 3.37
N PRO A 95 -5.33 -4.61 2.42
CA PRO A 95 -5.20 -6.07 2.34
C PRO A 95 -4.39 -6.65 3.51
N PHE A 96 -3.56 -5.83 4.16
CA PHE A 96 -2.66 -6.23 5.25
C PHE A 96 -3.19 -5.87 6.64
N ASP A 97 -4.41 -5.37 6.74
CA ASP A 97 -4.96 -4.88 8.00
C ASP A 97 -4.01 -3.95 8.77
N ALA A 98 -3.30 -3.11 8.03
CA ALA A 98 -2.32 -2.18 8.60
C ALA A 98 -2.95 -0.87 9.09
N LEU A 99 -4.16 -0.55 8.65
CA LEU A 99 -4.87 0.69 8.99
C LEU A 99 -6.06 0.41 9.90
N ARG A 100 -6.28 1.30 10.85
CA ARG A 100 -7.41 1.27 11.79
C ARG A 100 -8.02 2.65 11.92
N LEU A 101 -9.35 2.71 11.93
CA LEU A 101 -10.10 3.91 12.32
C LEU A 101 -10.54 3.76 13.77
N LYS A 102 -10.36 4.82 14.55
CA LYS A 102 -10.93 4.92 15.89
C LYS A 102 -11.86 6.12 15.99
N VAL A 103 -12.96 5.92 16.66
CA VAL A 103 -13.93 6.95 17.00
C VAL A 103 -14.01 7.01 18.53
N ASN A 104 -13.75 8.18 19.12
CA ASN A 104 -13.72 8.38 20.57
C ASN A 104 -12.79 7.41 21.33
N GLY A 105 -11.70 7.00 20.66
CA GLY A 105 -10.70 6.09 21.22
C GLY A 105 -11.00 4.59 20.98
N GLU A 106 -12.23 4.26 20.55
CA GLU A 106 -12.61 2.88 20.24
C GLU A 106 -12.36 2.55 18.78
N GLU A 107 -11.80 1.37 18.52
CA GLU A 107 -11.55 0.88 17.17
C GLU A 107 -12.87 0.50 16.49
N VAL A 108 -13.06 1.01 15.26
CA VAL A 108 -14.21 0.68 14.43
C VAL A 108 -13.83 -0.46 13.48
N PRO A 109 -14.39 -1.65 13.66
CA PRO A 109 -14.13 -2.75 12.77
C PRO A 109 -14.71 -2.50 11.37
N PRO A 110 -14.15 -3.08 10.29
CA PRO A 110 -14.54 -2.78 8.92
C PRO A 110 -16.03 -2.91 8.64
N GLU A 111 -16.70 -3.91 9.22
CA GLU A 111 -18.13 -4.15 9.07
C GLU A 111 -19.03 -3.12 9.76
N LYS A 112 -18.47 -2.36 10.70
CA LYS A 112 -19.19 -1.28 11.41
C LYS A 112 -18.86 0.11 10.87
N LEU A 113 -18.05 0.20 9.83
CA LEU A 113 -17.78 1.47 9.18
C LEU A 113 -19.08 2.04 8.60
N LYS A 114 -19.26 3.35 8.75
CA LYS A 114 -20.45 4.05 8.28
C LYS A 114 -20.68 3.81 6.77
N LEU A 115 -19.63 3.83 5.96
CA LEU A 115 -19.70 3.57 4.52
C LEU A 115 -20.20 2.15 4.17
N VAL A 116 -19.96 1.16 5.04
CA VAL A 116 -20.49 -0.20 4.88
C VAL A 116 -21.96 -0.27 5.32
N GLN A 117 -22.28 0.33 6.47
CA GLN A 117 -23.64 0.34 7.01
C GLN A 117 -24.63 1.10 6.10
N GLU A 118 -24.17 2.19 5.47
CA GLU A 118 -24.95 2.99 4.53
C GLU A 118 -24.92 2.43 3.09
N LYS A 119 -24.32 1.27 2.88
CA LYS A 119 -24.15 0.64 1.55
C LYS A 119 -23.46 1.58 0.54
N ALA A 120 -22.57 2.46 1.00
CA ALA A 120 -21.76 3.28 0.11
C ALA A 120 -20.68 2.46 -0.60
N VAL A 121 -20.31 1.30 -0.03
CA VAL A 121 -19.41 0.31 -0.61
C VAL A 121 -20.03 -1.08 -0.54
N PRO A 122 -19.74 -1.98 -1.51
CA PRO A 122 -20.19 -3.38 -1.48
C PRO A 122 -19.36 -4.19 -0.48
N GLN A 123 -19.60 -5.48 -0.44
CA GLN A 123 -18.75 -6.42 0.27
C GLN A 123 -17.55 -6.81 -0.61
N LEU A 124 -16.34 -6.79 -0.06
CA LEU A 124 -15.17 -7.31 -0.76
C LEU A 124 -15.17 -8.84 -0.75
N ASP A 125 -15.01 -9.43 -1.92
CA ASP A 125 -14.83 -10.87 -2.09
C ASP A 125 -13.35 -11.19 -2.07
N TYR A 126 -12.84 -11.68 -0.96
CA TYR A 126 -11.42 -11.95 -0.78
C TYR A 126 -11.13 -13.38 -0.33
N LYS A 127 -9.93 -13.81 -0.65
CA LYS A 127 -9.34 -15.03 -0.09
C LYS A 127 -8.31 -14.63 0.97
N ASN A 128 -8.35 -15.29 2.11
CA ASN A 128 -7.29 -15.14 3.11
C ASN A 128 -6.10 -16.02 2.71
N VAL A 129 -4.95 -15.39 2.55
CA VAL A 129 -3.67 -16.06 2.27
C VAL A 129 -2.77 -15.87 3.49
N LYS A 130 -2.27 -16.97 4.02
CA LYS A 130 -1.32 -16.95 5.13
C LYS A 130 0.09 -16.84 4.58
N LEU A 131 0.81 -15.81 5.01
CA LEU A 131 2.20 -15.58 4.64
C LEU A 131 3.15 -16.44 5.49
N GLU A 132 4.40 -16.59 5.04
CA GLU A 132 5.44 -17.33 5.78
C GLU A 132 5.73 -16.76 7.17
N ASP A 133 5.55 -15.44 7.35
CA ASP A 133 5.72 -14.75 8.63
C ASP A 133 4.50 -14.86 9.56
N GLY A 134 3.48 -15.61 9.15
CA GLY A 134 2.26 -15.90 9.91
C GLY A 134 1.15 -14.85 9.77
N ARG A 135 1.38 -13.74 9.06
CA ARG A 135 0.32 -12.75 8.78
C ARG A 135 -0.70 -13.32 7.81
N GLU A 136 -1.96 -12.92 7.97
CA GLU A 136 -3.02 -13.18 7.01
C GLU A 136 -3.26 -11.95 6.14
N VAL A 137 -3.44 -12.18 4.85
CA VAL A 137 -3.63 -11.12 3.85
C VAL A 137 -4.89 -11.39 3.05
N LYS A 138 -5.71 -10.36 2.88
CA LYS A 138 -6.91 -10.39 2.05
C LYS A 138 -6.53 -10.16 0.59
N VAL A 139 -6.76 -11.15 -0.25
CA VAL A 139 -6.51 -11.05 -1.70
C VAL A 139 -7.86 -10.90 -2.41
N TYR A 140 -8.12 -9.73 -2.93
CA TYR A 140 -9.36 -9.36 -3.64
C TYR A 140 -9.09 -8.68 -4.98
N THR A 141 -7.84 -8.66 -5.42
CA THR A 141 -7.43 -8.10 -6.72
C THR A 141 -6.90 -9.20 -7.63
N LYS A 142 -7.13 -9.04 -8.94
CA LYS A 142 -6.54 -9.87 -9.99
C LYS A 142 -5.85 -8.99 -11.02
N GLY A 143 -4.84 -9.54 -11.67
CA GLY A 143 -4.06 -8.82 -12.64
C GLY A 143 -2.89 -9.62 -13.16
N SER A 144 -1.88 -8.92 -13.65
CA SER A 144 -0.63 -9.51 -14.12
C SER A 144 0.58 -8.72 -13.63
N LEU A 145 1.70 -9.39 -13.52
CA LEU A 145 2.96 -8.78 -13.13
C LEU A 145 4.04 -9.19 -14.15
N THR A 146 4.63 -8.20 -14.79
CA THR A 146 5.72 -8.41 -15.74
C THR A 146 6.93 -7.56 -15.39
N ILE A 147 8.09 -7.92 -15.91
CA ILE A 147 9.32 -7.16 -15.72
C ILE A 147 10.02 -6.90 -17.05
N ASP A 148 10.43 -5.66 -17.26
CA ASP A 148 11.36 -5.29 -18.32
C ASP A 148 12.79 -5.32 -17.76
N VAL A 149 13.49 -6.41 -18.04
CA VAL A 149 14.85 -6.63 -17.54
C VAL A 149 15.85 -5.59 -18.04
N ASN A 150 15.58 -4.95 -19.19
CA ASN A 150 16.45 -3.89 -19.72
C ASN A 150 16.37 -2.59 -18.92
N MET A 151 15.25 -2.38 -18.23
CA MET A 151 15.06 -1.22 -17.35
C MET A 151 15.51 -1.52 -15.92
N CYS A 152 15.77 -2.76 -15.58
CA CYS A 152 16.14 -3.15 -14.23
C CYS A 152 17.61 -2.77 -13.95
N ASN A 153 17.85 -2.07 -12.84
CA ASN A 153 19.20 -1.79 -12.38
C ASN A 153 19.81 -3.03 -11.74
N THR A 154 20.98 -3.43 -12.23
CA THR A 154 21.77 -4.50 -11.62
C THR A 154 22.10 -4.19 -10.17
N GLY A 155 21.99 -5.18 -9.29
CA GLY A 155 22.22 -5.02 -7.86
C GLY A 155 21.05 -4.41 -7.06
N CYS A 156 19.90 -4.13 -7.70
CA CYS A 156 18.69 -3.69 -7.01
C CYS A 156 17.83 -4.89 -6.66
N TYR A 157 17.55 -5.12 -5.37
CA TYR A 157 16.73 -6.21 -4.84
C TYR A 157 15.40 -5.74 -4.23
N ASN A 158 15.02 -4.48 -4.41
CA ASN A 158 13.87 -3.88 -3.73
C ASN A 158 12.57 -4.68 -3.93
N CYS A 159 12.30 -5.14 -5.15
CA CYS A 159 11.07 -5.86 -5.46
C CYS A 159 10.99 -7.23 -4.77
N ALA A 160 12.09 -7.96 -4.73
CA ALA A 160 12.16 -9.26 -4.03
C ALA A 160 12.11 -9.06 -2.50
N GLU A 161 12.81 -8.05 -1.98
CA GLU A 161 12.85 -7.77 -0.56
C GLU A 161 11.53 -7.28 0.02
N ILE A 162 10.76 -6.50 -0.76
CA ILE A 162 9.48 -5.96 -0.30
C ILE A 162 8.33 -6.94 -0.51
N CYS A 163 8.48 -7.94 -1.37
CA CYS A 163 7.42 -8.88 -1.69
C CYS A 163 6.98 -9.67 -0.45
N PRO A 164 5.74 -9.47 0.04
CA PRO A 164 5.31 -10.09 1.29
C PRO A 164 5.11 -11.60 1.17
N SER A 165 4.81 -12.10 -0.03
CA SER A 165 4.57 -13.52 -0.32
C SER A 165 5.79 -14.25 -0.88
N GLY A 166 6.92 -13.53 -1.11
CA GLY A 166 8.08 -14.12 -1.73
C GLY A 166 7.86 -14.56 -3.20
N ALA A 167 6.87 -13.96 -3.88
CA ALA A 167 6.57 -14.27 -5.27
C ALA A 167 7.67 -13.86 -6.25
N ILE A 168 8.58 -12.97 -5.85
CA ILE A 168 9.70 -12.51 -6.66
C ILE A 168 10.98 -13.03 -6.05
N SER A 169 11.73 -13.82 -6.80
CA SER A 169 13.08 -14.26 -6.46
C SER A 169 14.10 -13.69 -7.43
N MET A 170 15.26 -13.37 -6.90
CA MET A 170 16.39 -12.88 -7.70
C MET A 170 17.59 -13.75 -7.36
N LYS A 171 18.19 -14.34 -8.39
CA LYS A 171 19.46 -15.03 -8.20
C LYS A 171 20.58 -13.99 -8.11
N PRO A 172 21.59 -14.21 -7.25
CA PRO A 172 22.70 -13.32 -7.18
C PRO A 172 23.38 -13.26 -8.55
N ASP A 173 23.74 -12.03 -8.95
CA ASP A 173 24.42 -11.75 -10.20
C ASP A 173 25.64 -12.67 -10.37
N ILE A 174 25.63 -13.50 -11.40
CA ILE A 174 26.81 -14.26 -11.79
C ILE A 174 27.70 -13.30 -12.56
N VAL A 175 28.70 -12.78 -11.87
CA VAL A 175 29.75 -11.98 -12.54
C VAL A 175 30.72 -12.92 -13.20
N THR A 176 30.55 -13.17 -14.48
CA THR A 176 31.54 -13.90 -15.27
C THR A 176 32.61 -12.94 -15.74
N LYS A 177 33.84 -13.15 -15.27
CA LYS A 177 35.00 -12.38 -15.72
C LYS A 177 35.64 -13.07 -16.92
N LYS A 178 35.36 -12.59 -18.11
CA LYS A 178 36.13 -12.97 -19.31
C LYS A 178 36.96 -11.77 -19.78
N ARG A 179 38.28 -11.85 -19.66
CA ARG A 179 39.27 -10.93 -20.24
C ARG A 179 39.04 -9.42 -19.98
N GLY A 180 38.60 -9.04 -18.76
CA GLY A 180 38.41 -7.65 -18.40
C GLY A 180 37.02 -7.07 -18.65
N GLU A 181 36.14 -7.81 -19.27
CA GLU A 181 34.70 -7.49 -19.36
C GLU A 181 33.93 -8.25 -18.32
N TYR A 182 32.99 -7.57 -17.66
CA TYR A 182 32.06 -8.16 -16.69
C TYR A 182 30.71 -8.31 -17.39
N GLU A 183 30.29 -9.53 -17.64
CA GLU A 183 28.93 -9.83 -18.03
C GLU A 183 28.14 -10.16 -16.76
N GLN A 184 27.11 -9.38 -16.49
CA GLN A 184 26.25 -9.54 -15.35
C GLN A 184 24.89 -10.03 -15.87
N GLU A 185 24.57 -11.29 -15.62
CA GLU A 185 23.24 -11.84 -15.93
C GLU A 185 22.33 -11.65 -14.71
N LEU A 186 21.30 -10.84 -14.90
CA LEU A 186 20.25 -10.65 -13.92
C LEU A 186 19.16 -11.69 -14.16
N GLU A 187 19.02 -12.64 -13.24
CA GLU A 187 17.98 -13.66 -13.31
C GLU A 187 16.90 -13.36 -12.27
N ILE A 188 15.72 -12.94 -12.76
CA ILE A 188 14.55 -12.64 -11.95
C ILE A 188 13.45 -13.62 -12.31
N GLU A 189 12.93 -14.30 -11.30
CA GLU A 189 11.81 -15.21 -11.44
C GLU A 189 10.58 -14.65 -10.70
N ILE A 190 9.43 -14.70 -11.35
CA ILE A 190 8.14 -14.33 -10.78
C ILE A 190 7.28 -15.57 -10.70
N GLU A 191 6.95 -16.00 -9.48
CA GLU A 191 6.02 -17.11 -9.24
C GLU A 191 4.61 -16.54 -9.10
N GLU A 192 3.86 -16.53 -10.21
CA GLU A 192 2.52 -15.92 -10.26
C GLU A 192 1.54 -16.55 -9.26
N SER A 193 1.69 -17.85 -8.97
CA SER A 193 0.84 -18.56 -8.01
C SER A 193 0.92 -18.00 -6.59
N LYS A 194 2.02 -17.34 -6.26
CA LYS A 194 2.25 -16.65 -4.98
C LYS A 194 1.94 -15.16 -5.03
N CYS A 195 1.73 -14.60 -6.23
CA CYS A 195 1.51 -13.17 -6.36
C CYS A 195 0.16 -12.75 -5.75
N LEU A 196 0.19 -11.75 -4.89
CA LEU A 196 -1.01 -11.18 -4.26
C LEU A 196 -1.58 -9.99 -5.04
N TYR A 197 -0.93 -9.59 -6.13
CA TYR A 197 -1.23 -8.39 -6.90
C TYR A 197 -1.42 -7.13 -6.03
N CYS A 198 -0.66 -7.02 -4.95
CA CYS A 198 -0.81 -5.93 -3.97
C CYS A 198 -0.18 -4.61 -4.43
N GLY A 199 0.80 -4.64 -5.33
CA GLY A 199 1.47 -3.46 -5.86
C GLY A 199 2.74 -3.02 -5.11
N ALA A 200 3.11 -3.64 -3.99
CA ALA A 200 4.26 -3.21 -3.21
C ALA A 200 5.58 -3.21 -3.99
N CYS A 201 5.81 -4.21 -4.84
CA CYS A 201 7.00 -4.31 -5.68
C CYS A 201 7.03 -3.27 -6.81
N HIS A 202 5.87 -2.99 -7.43
CA HIS A 202 5.70 -1.95 -8.44
C HIS A 202 6.08 -0.59 -7.85
N GLU A 203 5.53 -0.28 -6.71
CA GLU A 203 5.76 0.97 -6.01
C GLU A 203 7.20 1.12 -5.46
N ALA A 204 7.89 0.03 -5.20
CA ALA A 204 9.27 0.03 -4.74
C ALA A 204 10.30 0.04 -5.88
N CYS A 205 9.86 -0.10 -7.14
CA CYS A 205 10.76 -0.16 -8.29
C CYS A 205 11.23 1.25 -8.69
N PRO A 206 12.52 1.59 -8.53
CA PRO A 206 13.00 2.95 -8.81
C PRO A 206 13.06 3.28 -10.31
N THR A 207 13.07 2.26 -11.17
CA THR A 207 13.19 2.43 -12.63
C THR A 207 11.88 2.19 -13.37
N GLY A 208 10.81 1.73 -12.67
CA GLY A 208 9.57 1.32 -13.31
C GLY A 208 9.71 0.05 -14.16
N ALA A 209 10.77 -0.75 -13.94
CA ALA A 209 10.97 -2.01 -14.65
C ALA A 209 9.88 -3.05 -14.37
N LEU A 210 9.30 -3.02 -13.17
CA LEU A 210 8.17 -3.86 -12.81
C LEU A 210 6.86 -3.20 -13.21
N LYS A 211 6.13 -3.87 -14.09
CA LYS A 211 4.83 -3.45 -14.57
C LYS A 211 3.75 -4.35 -13.97
N LEU A 212 3.00 -3.77 -13.05
CA LEU A 212 1.83 -4.41 -12.46
C LEU A 212 0.59 -3.90 -13.17
N THR A 213 -0.28 -4.82 -13.54
CA THR A 213 -1.64 -4.50 -13.95
C THR A 213 -2.61 -5.04 -12.92
N ILE A 214 -3.55 -4.25 -12.47
CA ILE A 214 -4.69 -4.67 -11.65
C ILE A 214 -5.93 -4.44 -12.50
N ASP A 215 -6.48 -5.54 -13.07
CA ASP A 215 -7.61 -5.48 -13.99
C ASP A 215 -8.95 -5.57 -13.28
N GLU A 216 -8.99 -6.32 -12.19
CA GLU A 216 -10.22 -6.64 -11.47
C GLU A 216 -10.06 -6.45 -9.97
N VAL A 217 -11.06 -5.82 -9.36
CA VAL A 217 -11.28 -5.78 -7.93
C VAL A 217 -12.52 -6.65 -7.65
N CYS A 218 -12.36 -7.70 -6.84
CA CYS A 218 -13.43 -8.65 -6.57
C CYS A 218 -14.33 -8.14 -5.44
N TYR A 219 -15.62 -8.00 -5.74
CA TYR A 219 -16.64 -7.58 -4.77
C TYR A 219 -18.01 -8.11 -5.16
N SER A 220 -18.92 -8.15 -4.20
CA SER A 220 -20.30 -8.57 -4.38
C SER A 220 -21.26 -7.71 -3.55
N GLY A 221 -22.58 -7.90 -3.81
CA GLY A 221 -23.62 -7.18 -3.11
C GLY A 221 -23.97 -5.84 -3.73
N GLU A 222 -25.01 -5.23 -3.16
CA GLU A 222 -25.54 -3.96 -3.62
C GLU A 222 -24.83 -2.77 -2.94
N TYR A 223 -24.61 -1.71 -3.68
CA TYR A 223 -24.16 -0.42 -3.18
C TYR A 223 -24.87 0.72 -3.90
N ASN A 224 -24.98 1.87 -3.23
CA ASN A 224 -25.86 2.96 -3.68
C ASN A 224 -25.10 4.23 -4.05
N SER A 225 -23.77 4.17 -4.16
CA SER A 225 -22.98 5.37 -4.29
C SER A 225 -21.99 5.27 -5.44
N PRO A 226 -21.87 6.29 -6.30
CA PRO A 226 -20.81 6.38 -7.30
C PRO A 226 -19.40 6.44 -6.67
N PHE A 227 -19.34 6.68 -5.37
CA PHE A 227 -18.13 6.69 -4.58
C PHE A 227 -17.30 5.41 -4.72
N TRP A 228 -17.97 4.23 -4.77
CA TRP A 228 -17.27 2.96 -4.94
C TRP A 228 -16.75 2.79 -6.35
N ASP A 229 -17.48 3.21 -7.36
CA ASP A 229 -17.06 3.14 -8.76
C ASP A 229 -15.78 3.94 -8.99
N GLU A 230 -15.71 5.14 -8.43
CA GLU A 230 -14.50 5.97 -8.46
C GLU A 230 -13.33 5.31 -7.69
N ALA A 231 -13.61 4.70 -6.55
CA ALA A 231 -12.60 4.02 -5.74
C ALA A 231 -12.01 2.81 -6.47
N ILE A 232 -12.84 2.03 -7.17
CA ILE A 232 -12.40 0.88 -7.98
C ILE A 232 -11.49 1.34 -9.11
N GLU A 233 -11.88 2.35 -9.88
CA GLU A 233 -11.07 2.85 -10.99
C GLU A 233 -9.69 3.33 -10.50
N ARG A 234 -9.64 3.95 -9.34
CA ARG A 234 -8.37 4.37 -8.71
C ARG A 234 -7.57 3.18 -8.13
N LEU A 235 -8.20 2.07 -7.80
CA LEU A 235 -7.51 0.86 -7.34
C LEU A 235 -6.91 0.05 -8.47
N LYS A 236 -7.47 0.14 -9.67
CA LYS A 236 -6.90 -0.46 -10.87
C LYS A 236 -5.55 0.18 -11.20
N ILE A 237 -4.69 -0.59 -11.79
CA ILE A 237 -3.37 -0.15 -12.28
C ILE A 237 -3.28 -0.58 -13.73
N SER A 238 -3.02 0.36 -14.61
CA SER A 238 -2.72 0.06 -16.01
C SER A 238 -1.21 -0.10 -16.24
N PRO A 239 -0.79 -0.77 -17.33
CA PRO A 239 0.64 -0.98 -17.63
C PRO A 239 1.42 0.34 -17.84
N ASP A 240 0.70 1.40 -18.17
CA ASP A 240 1.26 2.73 -18.44
C ASP A 240 1.32 3.61 -17.18
N ASP A 241 0.69 3.18 -16.08
CA ASP A 241 0.78 3.89 -14.81
C ASP A 241 2.20 3.75 -14.27
N THR A 242 2.95 4.81 -14.39
CA THR A 242 4.25 4.91 -13.71
C THR A 242 4.00 5.10 -12.21
N SER A 243 4.74 4.37 -11.39
CA SER A 243 4.77 4.62 -9.93
C SER A 243 5.04 6.11 -9.71
N ALA A 244 4.04 6.80 -9.15
CA ALA A 244 4.09 8.23 -8.89
C ALA A 244 5.03 8.56 -7.73
#